data_48ccb3af77e8a4c58c8febab7926a6d5
#
_entry.id   48ccb3af77e8a4c58c8febab7926a6d5
#
_cell.length_a   1.000
_cell.length_b   1.000
_cell.length_c   1.000
_cell.angle_alpha   90.00
_cell.angle_beta   90.00
_cell.angle_gamma   90.00
#
_symmetry.space_group_name_H-M   'P 1'
#
loop_
_entity.id
_entity.type
_entity.pdbx_description
1 polymer ?
#
loop_
_entity_poly.entity_id
_entity_poly.type
_entity_poly.pdbx_seq_one_letter_code
_entity_poly.pdbx_strand_id
1 'polypeptide(L)'
;MPMTNAAEYLERTAARVPDKVAFSDASGSLTFGQLLHSARALGTVLAGLPGCKNAPVAVLTGRTVQSVAALQGVLQSGNYYVPIDEQMPEARMRRILAQVHARAIVFPEACRPQAERLADCALLVCLEEAEKTAPDEALLQARREQIIDLDPVYLLFTSGSTGTPKGIVISHRAILDFTDWLTDFCGYTEHEVFGNQSPFYFDTSCKDLYQTLKLGATCVLLEKKFFALPLFLLQALDRHGVTAVNWATSAFHLAASSGALERCVPHALRKIVVGGEALQARYVNMWKRAIPEAELYNMYGPTETTVDCAALHLTRAYRDDEPIPIGKACRNMQLLLLKDDLSEAAPGETGELCVRGSGLAAGYFADAEKTNAAFIQNPLCPDYRDILYRTGDMAVQREDGNFYFLARRDGQIKHMGYRIELGEIETALYSVEGLHDAVCFYDAMRDKIVCVYAGNLDTNTLAKALRTALPKYMLPNVYEKLEALPHNANGKLDRAALKERFLHAEG
;
A
#
# COMPACT_ATOMS: atom_id res chain seq x y z
N MET A 1 18.88 -24.08 -3.33
CA MET A 1 17.93 -23.99 -4.43
C MET A 1 17.44 -22.56 -4.53
N PRO A 2 17.08 -22.06 -5.71
CA PRO A 2 16.42 -20.76 -5.81
C PRO A 2 15.12 -20.79 -5.01
N MET A 3 14.73 -19.65 -4.48
CA MET A 3 13.50 -19.48 -3.69
C MET A 3 12.30 -19.34 -4.63
N THR A 4 11.23 -20.06 -4.38
CA THR A 4 10.02 -20.03 -5.20
C THR A 4 8.78 -19.58 -4.42
N ASN A 5 8.88 -19.53 -3.08
CA ASN A 5 7.77 -19.19 -2.21
C ASN A 5 8.24 -18.20 -1.13
N ALA A 6 7.54 -17.10 -0.94
CA ALA A 6 7.88 -16.07 0.04
C ALA A 6 7.83 -16.55 1.50
N ALA A 7 7.09 -17.62 1.81
CA ALA A 7 7.09 -18.23 3.14
C ALA A 7 8.47 -18.81 3.53
N GLU A 8 9.31 -19.18 2.55
CA GLU A 8 10.65 -19.68 2.78
C GLU A 8 11.58 -18.66 3.45
N TYR A 9 11.32 -17.35 3.31
CA TYR A 9 12.11 -16.31 3.99
C TYR A 9 12.11 -16.53 5.50
N LEU A 10 10.93 -16.68 6.09
CA LEU A 10 10.80 -16.91 7.54
C LEU A 10 11.48 -18.21 7.96
N GLU A 11 11.30 -19.30 7.21
CA GLU A 11 11.87 -20.61 7.54
C GLU A 11 13.39 -20.60 7.54
N ARG A 12 13.99 -20.07 6.46
CA ARG A 12 15.45 -19.98 6.33
C ARG A 12 16.05 -19.08 7.40
N THR A 13 15.39 -17.98 7.73
CA THR A 13 15.87 -17.04 8.73
C THR A 13 15.69 -17.58 10.14
N ALA A 14 14.55 -18.19 10.46
CA ALA A 14 14.35 -18.83 11.76
C ALA A 14 15.33 -19.99 12.02
N ALA A 15 15.73 -20.73 10.98
CA ALA A 15 16.77 -21.75 11.10
C ALA A 15 18.16 -21.16 11.40
N ARG A 16 18.44 -19.91 10.94
CA ARG A 16 19.73 -19.22 11.14
C ARG A 16 19.81 -18.46 12.43
N VAL A 17 18.74 -17.73 12.81
CA VAL A 17 18.71 -16.81 13.95
C VAL A 17 17.38 -16.91 14.74
N PRO A 18 17.05 -18.09 15.31
CA PRO A 18 15.75 -18.34 15.93
C PRO A 18 15.42 -17.41 17.10
N ASP A 19 16.42 -17.02 17.88
CA ASP A 19 16.26 -16.25 19.12
C ASP A 19 16.31 -14.74 18.90
N LYS A 20 16.65 -14.29 17.67
CA LYS A 20 16.64 -12.86 17.35
C LYS A 20 15.20 -12.34 17.24
N VAL A 21 14.96 -11.14 17.81
CA VAL A 21 13.68 -10.45 17.66
C VAL A 21 13.45 -10.10 16.19
N ALA A 22 12.36 -10.62 15.65
CA ALA A 22 11.92 -10.34 14.27
C ALA A 22 11.03 -9.09 14.23
N PHE A 23 9.98 -9.08 15.04
CA PHE A 23 9.02 -7.99 15.11
C PHE A 23 8.73 -7.61 16.56
N SER A 24 8.51 -6.30 16.78
CA SER A 24 8.06 -5.78 18.06
C SER A 24 7.00 -4.69 17.88
N ASP A 25 6.08 -4.60 18.83
CA ASP A 25 5.05 -3.57 18.91
C ASP A 25 4.91 -3.06 20.37
N ALA A 26 3.86 -2.27 20.64
CA ALA A 26 3.60 -1.76 21.97
C ALA A 26 3.24 -2.85 23.00
N SER A 27 2.80 -4.04 22.55
CA SER A 27 2.37 -5.14 23.42
C SER A 27 3.47 -6.17 23.69
N GLY A 28 4.51 -6.23 22.86
CA GLY A 28 5.60 -7.18 23.02
C GLY A 28 6.43 -7.40 21.77
N SER A 29 7.06 -8.56 21.69
CA SER A 29 7.89 -8.94 20.54
C SER A 29 7.80 -10.43 20.26
N LEU A 30 8.08 -10.80 19.01
CA LEU A 30 8.27 -12.19 18.58
C LEU A 30 9.67 -12.36 18.03
N THR A 31 10.36 -13.42 18.45
CA THR A 31 11.58 -13.88 17.79
C THR A 31 11.24 -14.61 16.49
N PHE A 32 12.24 -14.84 15.61
CA PHE A 32 12.01 -15.60 14.38
C PHE A 32 11.52 -17.03 14.66
N GLY A 33 12.02 -17.67 15.71
CA GLY A 33 11.57 -19.00 16.13
C GLY A 33 10.13 -19.01 16.61
N GLN A 34 9.74 -18.03 17.44
CA GLN A 34 8.36 -17.88 17.92
C GLN A 34 7.40 -17.57 16.78
N LEU A 35 7.79 -16.64 15.89
CA LEU A 35 7.00 -16.29 14.71
C LEU A 35 6.77 -17.50 13.79
N LEU A 36 7.81 -18.30 13.53
CA LEU A 36 7.70 -19.50 12.71
C LEU A 36 6.79 -20.55 13.36
N HIS A 37 6.91 -20.75 14.69
CA HIS A 37 6.05 -21.68 15.42
C HIS A 37 4.58 -21.27 15.33
N SER A 38 4.26 -20.02 15.62
CA SER A 38 2.91 -19.45 15.51
C SER A 38 2.34 -19.58 14.10
N ALA A 39 3.16 -19.21 13.08
CA ALA A 39 2.77 -19.30 11.67
C ALA A 39 2.50 -20.76 11.25
N ARG A 40 3.30 -21.74 11.69
CA ARG A 40 3.09 -23.15 11.37
C ARG A 40 1.89 -23.76 12.09
N ALA A 41 1.64 -23.39 13.34
CA ALA A 41 0.45 -23.81 14.08
C ALA A 41 -0.83 -23.34 13.36
N LEU A 42 -0.94 -22.05 13.05
CA LEU A 42 -2.05 -21.50 12.24
C LEU A 42 -2.11 -22.15 10.85
N GLY A 43 -0.96 -22.30 10.20
CA GLY A 43 -0.85 -22.94 8.89
C GLY A 43 -1.42 -24.35 8.87
N THR A 44 -1.16 -25.14 9.92
CA THR A 44 -1.72 -26.51 10.10
C THR A 44 -3.23 -26.49 10.20
N VAL A 45 -3.80 -25.58 11.00
CA VAL A 45 -5.26 -25.41 11.11
C VAL A 45 -5.87 -25.09 9.76
N LEU A 46 -5.34 -24.08 9.06
CA LEU A 46 -5.85 -23.63 7.76
C LEU A 46 -5.70 -24.70 6.68
N ALA A 47 -4.57 -25.41 6.63
CA ALA A 47 -4.35 -26.49 5.67
C ALA A 47 -5.32 -27.67 5.85
N GLY A 48 -5.83 -27.87 7.07
CA GLY A 48 -6.85 -28.87 7.38
C GLY A 48 -8.27 -28.48 6.98
N LEU A 49 -8.53 -27.20 6.68
CA LEU A 49 -9.87 -26.74 6.33
C LEU A 49 -10.26 -27.12 4.88
N PRO A 50 -11.53 -27.52 4.65
CA PRO A 50 -12.01 -27.82 3.30
C PRO A 50 -11.93 -26.60 2.37
N GLY A 51 -11.37 -26.81 1.17
CA GLY A 51 -11.26 -25.77 0.15
C GLY A 51 -10.20 -24.72 0.42
N CYS A 52 -9.41 -24.83 1.49
CA CYS A 52 -8.24 -23.97 1.78
C CYS A 52 -6.99 -24.52 1.11
N LYS A 53 -6.91 -24.37 -0.22
CA LYS A 53 -5.75 -24.72 -1.03
C LYS A 53 -5.61 -23.69 -2.15
N ASN A 54 -4.51 -22.96 -2.17
CA ASN A 54 -4.30 -21.81 -3.07
C ASN A 54 -5.56 -20.91 -3.11
N ALA A 55 -6.05 -20.56 -1.94
CA ALA A 55 -7.32 -19.90 -1.74
C ALA A 55 -7.15 -18.60 -0.94
N PRO A 56 -8.07 -17.63 -1.09
CA PRO A 56 -8.03 -16.39 -0.31
C PRO A 56 -8.42 -16.66 1.14
N VAL A 57 -7.55 -16.25 2.06
CA VAL A 57 -7.80 -16.23 3.50
C VAL A 57 -7.75 -14.78 3.97
N ALA A 58 -8.86 -14.27 4.47
CA ALA A 58 -8.93 -12.93 5.03
C ALA A 58 -8.23 -12.89 6.39
N VAL A 59 -7.51 -11.82 6.65
CA VAL A 59 -6.83 -11.60 7.93
C VAL A 59 -7.24 -10.22 8.46
N LEU A 60 -7.90 -10.18 9.62
CA LEU A 60 -8.13 -8.90 10.31
C LEU A 60 -6.82 -8.41 10.88
N THR A 61 -6.33 -7.29 10.39
CA THR A 61 -4.99 -6.79 10.69
C THR A 61 -5.03 -5.47 11.45
N GLY A 62 -4.23 -5.40 12.53
CA GLY A 62 -3.76 -4.18 13.14
C GLY A 62 -2.26 -3.99 12.88
N ARG A 63 -1.63 -3.05 13.59
CA ARG A 63 -0.15 -2.91 13.61
C ARG A 63 0.41 -3.70 14.79
N THR A 64 0.29 -5.02 14.72
CA THR A 64 0.65 -5.92 15.80
C THR A 64 1.49 -7.09 15.30
N VAL A 65 2.30 -7.65 16.18
CA VAL A 65 3.09 -8.85 15.89
C VAL A 65 2.19 -10.05 15.58
N GLN A 66 0.98 -10.10 16.16
CA GLN A 66 -0.03 -11.12 15.87
C GLN A 66 -0.51 -11.05 14.41
N SER A 67 -0.68 -9.83 13.87
CA SER A 67 -1.00 -9.67 12.45
C SER A 67 0.08 -10.26 11.55
N VAL A 68 1.35 -10.05 11.88
CA VAL A 68 2.47 -10.67 11.13
C VAL A 68 2.41 -12.18 11.20
N ALA A 69 2.20 -12.74 12.40
CA ALA A 69 2.07 -14.19 12.59
C ALA A 69 0.91 -14.77 11.77
N ALA A 70 -0.23 -14.07 11.74
CA ALA A 70 -1.39 -14.48 10.96
C ALA A 70 -1.12 -14.46 9.44
N LEU A 71 -0.50 -13.38 8.91
CA LEU A 71 -0.12 -13.31 7.49
C LEU A 71 0.82 -14.44 7.09
N GLN A 72 1.86 -14.70 7.92
CA GLN A 72 2.80 -15.78 7.68
C GLN A 72 2.15 -17.17 7.82
N GLY A 73 1.20 -17.35 8.74
CA GLY A 73 0.46 -18.59 8.91
C GLY A 73 -0.39 -18.93 7.69
N VAL A 74 -1.00 -17.94 7.06
CA VAL A 74 -1.72 -18.14 5.79
C VAL A 74 -0.76 -18.65 4.71
N LEU A 75 0.43 -18.06 4.56
CA LEU A 75 1.41 -18.51 3.58
C LEU A 75 1.94 -19.92 3.89
N GLN A 76 2.17 -20.27 5.15
CA GLN A 76 2.58 -21.61 5.57
C GLN A 76 1.55 -22.68 5.19
N SER A 77 0.26 -22.34 5.14
CA SER A 77 -0.82 -23.26 4.77
C SER A 77 -0.94 -23.51 3.26
N GLY A 78 -0.14 -22.85 2.42
CA GLY A 78 -0.26 -22.88 0.96
C GLY A 78 -1.44 -22.08 0.42
N ASN A 79 -1.84 -21.03 1.12
CA ASN A 79 -2.88 -20.08 0.74
C ASN A 79 -2.29 -18.66 0.62
N TYR A 80 -3.09 -17.70 0.12
CA TYR A 80 -2.69 -16.29 0.04
C TYR A 80 -3.56 -15.41 0.94
N TYR A 81 -2.95 -14.39 1.52
CA TYR A 81 -3.65 -13.55 2.47
C TYR A 81 -4.35 -12.35 1.82
N VAL A 82 -5.51 -11.99 2.40
CA VAL A 82 -6.28 -10.78 2.10
C VAL A 82 -6.34 -9.97 3.38
N PRO A 83 -5.44 -9.00 3.58
CA PRO A 83 -5.42 -8.22 4.82
C PRO A 83 -6.54 -7.18 4.81
N ILE A 84 -7.28 -7.12 5.89
CA ILE A 84 -8.41 -6.23 6.11
C ILE A 84 -8.14 -5.42 7.38
N ASP A 85 -8.26 -4.09 7.30
CA ASP A 85 -8.16 -3.23 8.48
C ASP A 85 -9.24 -3.58 9.50
N GLU A 86 -8.86 -3.93 10.72
CA GLU A 86 -9.78 -4.20 11.83
C GLU A 86 -10.76 -3.03 12.13
N GLN A 87 -10.38 -1.80 11.73
CA GLN A 87 -11.18 -0.58 11.90
C GLN A 87 -12.00 -0.21 10.65
N MET A 88 -11.95 -1.05 9.60
CA MET A 88 -12.73 -0.81 8.38
C MET A 88 -14.23 -0.90 8.66
N PRO A 89 -15.08 -0.07 8.01
CA PRO A 89 -16.53 -0.22 8.10
C PRO A 89 -17.00 -1.63 7.74
N GLU A 90 -17.86 -2.23 8.54
CA GLU A 90 -18.33 -3.62 8.38
C GLU A 90 -18.93 -3.89 6.98
N ALA A 91 -19.72 -2.94 6.47
CA ALA A 91 -20.29 -3.06 5.11
C ALA A 91 -19.22 -3.18 4.02
N ARG A 92 -18.04 -2.53 4.20
CA ARG A 92 -16.91 -2.65 3.29
C ARG A 92 -16.19 -3.99 3.46
N MET A 93 -15.99 -4.45 4.71
CA MET A 93 -15.43 -5.77 4.98
C MET A 93 -16.27 -6.87 4.32
N ARG A 94 -17.60 -6.84 4.50
CA ARG A 94 -18.52 -7.80 3.88
C ARG A 94 -18.44 -7.80 2.35
N ARG A 95 -18.34 -6.63 1.72
CA ARG A 95 -18.16 -6.52 0.25
C ARG A 95 -16.86 -7.18 -0.21
N ILE A 96 -15.75 -6.94 0.48
CA ILE A 96 -14.45 -7.56 0.17
C ILE A 96 -14.55 -9.08 0.33
N LEU A 97 -15.06 -9.56 1.46
CA LEU A 97 -15.20 -10.99 1.76
C LEU A 97 -16.08 -11.71 0.73
N ALA A 98 -17.18 -11.09 0.33
CA ALA A 98 -18.06 -11.63 -0.71
C ALA A 98 -17.38 -11.66 -2.09
N GLN A 99 -16.63 -10.61 -2.45
CA GLN A 99 -15.93 -10.54 -3.74
C GLN A 99 -14.83 -11.61 -3.85
N VAL A 100 -14.08 -11.86 -2.77
CA VAL A 100 -12.99 -12.85 -2.80
C VAL A 100 -13.45 -14.27 -2.50
N HIS A 101 -14.69 -14.47 -2.06
CA HIS A 101 -15.17 -15.76 -1.57
C HIS A 101 -14.22 -16.35 -0.53
N ALA A 102 -13.84 -15.54 0.46
CA ALA A 102 -12.88 -15.92 1.50
C ALA A 102 -13.25 -17.25 2.14
N ARG A 103 -12.28 -18.17 2.26
CA ARG A 103 -12.49 -19.48 2.86
C ARG A 103 -12.48 -19.45 4.37
N ALA A 104 -11.63 -18.57 4.92
CA ALA A 104 -11.56 -18.34 6.35
C ALA A 104 -11.29 -16.86 6.64
N ILE A 105 -11.63 -16.43 7.84
CA ILE A 105 -11.25 -15.15 8.44
C ILE A 105 -10.36 -15.46 9.63
N VAL A 106 -9.08 -15.14 9.52
CA VAL A 106 -8.12 -15.21 10.62
C VAL A 106 -8.17 -13.90 11.40
N PHE A 107 -8.22 -13.97 12.71
CA PHE A 107 -8.28 -12.80 13.56
C PHE A 107 -7.55 -13.02 14.89
N PRO A 108 -6.91 -11.99 15.47
CA PRO A 108 -6.45 -12.04 16.86
C PRO A 108 -7.64 -11.94 17.82
N GLU A 109 -7.53 -12.51 19.03
CA GLU A 109 -8.61 -12.53 20.03
C GLU A 109 -9.22 -11.15 20.30
N ALA A 110 -8.40 -10.11 20.27
CA ALA A 110 -8.85 -8.72 20.42
C ALA A 110 -9.90 -8.28 19.37
N CYS A 111 -9.92 -8.95 18.20
CA CYS A 111 -10.87 -8.67 17.10
C CYS A 111 -12.07 -9.64 17.09
N ARG A 112 -12.24 -10.50 18.11
CA ARG A 112 -13.36 -11.48 18.17
C ARG A 112 -14.73 -10.84 17.95
N PRO A 113 -15.10 -9.70 18.57
CA PRO A 113 -16.41 -9.08 18.35
C PRO A 113 -16.65 -8.64 16.89
N GLN A 114 -15.59 -8.23 16.17
CA GLN A 114 -15.68 -7.91 14.75
C GLN A 114 -15.83 -9.17 13.91
N ALA A 115 -15.01 -10.19 14.20
CA ALA A 115 -15.02 -11.45 13.46
C ALA A 115 -16.38 -12.16 13.57
N GLU A 116 -16.99 -12.20 14.76
CA GLU A 116 -18.30 -12.83 14.99
C GLU A 116 -19.41 -12.18 14.17
N ARG A 117 -19.37 -10.87 13.94
CA ARG A 117 -20.31 -10.19 13.05
C ARG A 117 -20.14 -10.58 11.56
N LEU A 118 -19.01 -11.18 11.21
CA LEU A 118 -18.68 -11.64 9.85
C LEU A 118 -18.76 -13.17 9.70
N ALA A 119 -19.26 -13.89 10.71
CA ALA A 119 -19.29 -15.36 10.75
C ALA A 119 -20.13 -16.00 9.64
N ASP A 120 -21.06 -15.26 9.06
CA ASP A 120 -21.85 -15.67 7.90
C ASP A 120 -21.10 -15.57 6.57
N CYS A 121 -19.93 -14.89 6.54
CA CYS A 121 -19.16 -14.70 5.33
C CYS A 121 -18.14 -15.82 5.09
N ALA A 122 -17.50 -16.36 6.16
CA ALA A 122 -16.45 -17.38 6.06
C ALA A 122 -16.21 -18.07 7.43
N LEU A 123 -15.43 -19.15 7.44
CA LEU A 123 -15.03 -19.84 8.67
C LEU A 123 -14.15 -18.92 9.54
N LEU A 124 -14.43 -18.86 10.82
CA LEU A 124 -13.67 -18.07 11.78
C LEU A 124 -12.52 -18.87 12.38
N VAL A 125 -11.30 -18.31 12.35
CA VAL A 125 -10.10 -18.91 12.93
C VAL A 125 -9.42 -17.89 13.84
N CYS A 126 -9.49 -18.10 15.15
CA CYS A 126 -8.76 -17.30 16.12
C CYS A 126 -7.28 -17.70 16.15
N LEU A 127 -6.38 -16.74 16.05
CA LEU A 127 -4.92 -16.98 16.02
C LEU A 127 -4.47 -17.67 17.32
N GLU A 128 -4.83 -17.12 18.46
CA GLU A 128 -4.40 -17.62 19.79
C GLU A 128 -4.97 -19.01 20.11
N GLU A 129 -6.09 -19.39 19.49
CA GLU A 129 -6.61 -20.75 19.57
C GLU A 129 -5.83 -21.69 18.65
N ALA A 130 -5.52 -21.22 17.43
CA ALA A 130 -4.75 -21.99 16.44
C ALA A 130 -3.32 -22.27 16.94
N GLU A 131 -2.69 -21.34 17.67
CA GLU A 131 -1.36 -21.49 18.27
C GLU A 131 -1.25 -22.65 19.27
N LYS A 132 -2.37 -23.15 19.78
CA LYS A 132 -2.40 -24.35 20.67
C LYS A 132 -2.27 -25.67 19.90
N THR A 133 -2.37 -25.60 18.56
CA THR A 133 -2.25 -26.77 17.68
C THR A 133 -0.76 -27.06 17.42
N ALA A 134 -0.35 -28.30 17.63
CA ALA A 134 1.00 -28.70 17.24
C ALA A 134 1.16 -28.62 15.71
N PRO A 135 2.24 -28.00 15.20
CA PRO A 135 2.50 -27.95 13.77
C PRO A 135 2.59 -29.35 13.14
N ASP A 136 1.90 -29.58 12.05
CA ASP A 136 2.02 -30.78 11.21
C ASP A 136 2.94 -30.49 10.03
N GLU A 137 4.22 -30.73 10.23
CA GLU A 137 5.28 -30.44 9.24
C GLU A 137 5.07 -31.20 7.91
N ALA A 138 4.53 -32.44 7.97
CA ALA A 138 4.28 -33.23 6.78
C ALA A 138 3.16 -32.64 5.92
N LEU A 139 2.07 -32.20 6.57
CA LEU A 139 0.97 -31.51 5.89
C LEU A 139 1.44 -30.17 5.28
N LEU A 140 2.17 -29.37 6.04
CA LEU A 140 2.67 -28.08 5.55
C LEU A 140 3.65 -28.26 4.40
N GLN A 141 4.54 -29.24 4.47
CA GLN A 141 5.46 -29.56 3.38
C GLN A 141 4.70 -29.98 2.12
N ALA A 142 3.71 -30.86 2.23
CA ALA A 142 2.88 -31.29 1.11
C ALA A 142 2.10 -30.13 0.47
N ARG A 143 1.68 -29.14 1.26
CA ARG A 143 1.04 -27.91 0.76
C ARG A 143 2.04 -27.05 0.00
N ARG A 144 3.24 -26.85 0.54
CA ARG A 144 4.29 -26.04 -0.06
C ARG A 144 4.74 -26.58 -1.42
N GLU A 145 4.92 -27.88 -1.55
CA GLU A 145 5.33 -28.56 -2.80
C GLU A 145 4.34 -28.36 -3.95
N GLN A 146 3.12 -27.92 -3.65
CA GLN A 146 2.08 -27.65 -4.65
C GLN A 146 2.03 -26.18 -5.08
N ILE A 147 2.76 -25.29 -4.41
CA ILE A 147 2.81 -23.87 -4.74
C ILE A 147 3.92 -23.61 -5.74
N ILE A 148 3.58 -22.87 -6.78
CA ILE A 148 4.54 -22.32 -7.74
C ILE A 148 4.74 -20.82 -7.53
N ASP A 149 5.79 -20.26 -8.05
CA ASP A 149 6.11 -18.84 -7.87
C ASP A 149 5.13 -17.88 -8.55
N LEU A 150 4.30 -18.35 -9.48
CA LEU A 150 3.20 -17.59 -10.09
C LEU A 150 1.92 -17.58 -9.26
N ASP A 151 1.82 -18.45 -8.25
CA ASP A 151 0.67 -18.43 -7.35
C ASP A 151 0.63 -17.11 -6.55
N PRO A 152 -0.57 -16.66 -6.12
CA PRO A 152 -0.69 -15.45 -5.32
C PRO A 152 0.01 -15.57 -3.96
N VAL A 153 0.68 -14.50 -3.55
CA VAL A 153 1.17 -14.31 -2.19
C VAL A 153 0.17 -13.49 -1.38
N TYR A 154 -0.43 -12.49 -2.00
CA TYR A 154 -1.47 -11.68 -1.39
C TYR A 154 -2.43 -11.07 -2.41
N LEU A 155 -3.55 -10.62 -1.88
CA LEU A 155 -4.56 -9.85 -2.58
C LEU A 155 -4.82 -8.57 -1.77
N LEU A 156 -4.44 -7.41 -2.32
CA LEU A 156 -4.68 -6.12 -1.69
C LEU A 156 -5.82 -5.37 -2.37
N PHE A 157 -6.67 -4.76 -1.56
CA PHE A 157 -7.78 -3.95 -2.06
C PHE A 157 -7.44 -2.47 -2.06
N THR A 158 -7.60 -1.85 -3.24
CA THR A 158 -7.51 -0.41 -3.42
C THR A 158 -8.87 0.18 -3.76
N SER A 159 -9.00 1.50 -3.68
CA SER A 159 -10.20 2.20 -4.13
C SER A 159 -10.43 1.96 -5.63
N GLY A 160 -11.69 1.86 -6.02
CA GLY A 160 -12.10 1.67 -7.41
C GLY A 160 -12.95 2.84 -7.92
N SER A 161 -12.73 3.27 -9.15
CA SER A 161 -13.44 4.41 -9.77
C SER A 161 -14.97 4.24 -9.83
N THR A 162 -15.46 3.00 -9.75
CA THR A 162 -16.89 2.66 -9.76
C THR A 162 -17.48 2.51 -8.36
N GLY A 163 -16.77 2.89 -7.29
CA GLY A 163 -17.22 2.72 -5.90
C GLY A 163 -17.06 1.30 -5.35
N THR A 164 -16.63 0.35 -6.16
CA THR A 164 -16.31 -1.02 -5.70
C THR A 164 -14.81 -1.19 -5.59
N PRO A 165 -14.29 -1.62 -4.42
CA PRO A 165 -12.87 -1.87 -4.25
C PRO A 165 -12.35 -2.88 -5.28
N LYS A 166 -11.14 -2.63 -5.82
CA LYS A 166 -10.49 -3.54 -6.75
C LYS A 166 -9.40 -4.34 -6.03
N GLY A 167 -9.46 -5.66 -6.12
CA GLY A 167 -8.47 -6.58 -5.55
C GLY A 167 -7.32 -6.83 -6.53
N ILE A 168 -6.09 -6.51 -6.13
CA ILE A 168 -4.88 -6.65 -6.95
C ILE A 168 -4.16 -7.93 -6.52
N VAL A 169 -3.93 -8.83 -7.48
CA VAL A 169 -3.32 -10.15 -7.23
C VAL A 169 -1.82 -10.08 -7.45
N ILE A 170 -1.04 -10.27 -6.40
CA ILE A 170 0.44 -10.28 -6.48
C ILE A 170 0.96 -11.69 -6.26
N SER A 171 1.89 -12.12 -7.13
CA SER A 171 2.49 -13.45 -7.09
C SER A 171 3.71 -13.52 -6.16
N HIS A 172 4.07 -14.74 -5.76
CA HIS A 172 5.33 -15.00 -5.06
C HIS A 172 6.54 -14.51 -5.86
N ARG A 173 6.57 -14.75 -7.18
CA ARG A 173 7.65 -14.29 -8.07
C ARG A 173 7.86 -12.77 -7.98
N ALA A 174 6.77 -12.01 -8.06
CA ALA A 174 6.83 -10.56 -8.04
C ALA A 174 7.39 -10.02 -6.72
N ILE A 175 6.92 -10.56 -5.58
CA ILE A 175 7.42 -10.13 -4.26
C ILE A 175 8.85 -10.58 -3.99
N LEU A 176 9.26 -11.76 -4.46
CA LEU A 176 10.64 -12.24 -4.32
C LEU A 176 11.61 -11.35 -5.10
N ASP A 177 11.30 -11.07 -6.37
CA ASP A 177 12.13 -10.22 -7.23
C ASP A 177 12.24 -8.79 -6.69
N PHE A 178 11.09 -8.22 -6.28
CA PHE A 178 11.05 -6.90 -5.63
C PHE A 178 11.89 -6.86 -4.36
N THR A 179 11.76 -7.86 -3.49
CA THR A 179 12.49 -7.93 -2.22
C THR A 179 14.00 -8.04 -2.45
N ASP A 180 14.41 -8.85 -3.43
CA ASP A 180 15.82 -9.02 -3.79
C ASP A 180 16.41 -7.72 -4.36
N TRP A 181 15.67 -7.06 -5.26
CA TRP A 181 16.09 -5.78 -5.81
C TRP A 181 16.20 -4.70 -4.73
N LEU A 182 15.21 -4.58 -3.84
CA LEU A 182 15.20 -3.55 -2.80
C LEU A 182 16.36 -3.74 -1.80
N THR A 183 16.68 -5.01 -1.47
CA THR A 183 17.85 -5.33 -0.65
C THR A 183 19.12 -4.75 -1.26
N ASP A 184 19.37 -5.04 -2.54
CA ASP A 184 20.58 -4.64 -3.26
C ASP A 184 20.62 -3.11 -3.47
N PHE A 185 19.48 -2.52 -3.85
CA PHE A 185 19.38 -1.09 -4.18
C PHE A 185 19.60 -0.20 -2.96
N CYS A 186 19.03 -0.55 -1.81
CA CYS A 186 19.22 0.20 -0.55
C CYS A 186 20.39 -0.32 0.28
N GLY A 187 21.06 -1.40 -0.13
CA GLY A 187 22.15 -1.99 0.66
C GLY A 187 21.70 -2.46 2.04
N TYR A 188 20.49 -3.02 2.17
CA TYR A 188 19.98 -3.51 3.44
C TYR A 188 20.72 -4.76 3.92
N THR A 189 20.90 -4.87 5.24
CA THR A 189 21.60 -5.97 5.90
C THR A 189 20.79 -6.52 7.06
N GLU A 190 21.25 -7.62 7.66
CA GLU A 190 20.68 -8.21 8.87
C GLU A 190 20.76 -7.31 10.11
N HIS A 191 21.52 -6.23 10.04
CA HIS A 191 21.69 -5.28 11.16
C HIS A 191 20.65 -4.17 11.17
N GLU A 192 19.79 -4.11 10.13
CA GLU A 192 18.75 -3.09 10.09
C GLU A 192 17.73 -3.27 11.22
N VAL A 193 17.26 -2.13 11.73
CA VAL A 193 16.08 -2.01 12.57
C VAL A 193 15.10 -1.13 11.80
N PHE A 194 14.10 -1.75 11.18
CA PHE A 194 13.07 -1.04 10.42
C PHE A 194 12.04 -0.40 11.34
N GLY A 195 11.67 0.84 11.05
CA GLY A 195 10.56 1.54 11.70
C GLY A 195 9.31 1.52 10.82
N ASN A 196 8.45 0.52 10.96
CA ASN A 196 7.28 0.35 10.11
C ASN A 196 6.23 1.44 10.33
N GLN A 197 5.83 2.08 9.23
CA GLN A 197 4.73 3.07 9.20
C GLN A 197 3.47 2.49 8.58
N SER A 198 3.60 1.73 7.50
CA SER A 198 2.46 1.32 6.68
C SER A 198 1.68 0.19 7.32
N PRO A 199 0.33 0.29 7.37
CA PRO A 199 -0.51 -0.84 7.74
C PRO A 199 -0.37 -2.00 6.75
N PHE A 200 -0.60 -3.24 7.20
CA PHE A 200 -0.43 -4.44 6.36
C PHE A 200 -1.41 -4.59 5.20
N TYR A 201 -2.48 -3.81 5.17
CA TYR A 201 -3.39 -3.72 4.02
C TYR A 201 -2.94 -2.71 2.94
N PHE A 202 -1.71 -2.16 3.05
CA PHE A 202 -1.00 -1.39 2.02
C PHE A 202 0.27 -2.10 1.60
N ASP A 203 0.55 -2.09 0.31
CA ASP A 203 1.71 -2.72 -0.31
C ASP A 203 3.05 -2.17 0.19
N THR A 204 3.12 -0.89 0.56
CA THR A 204 4.32 -0.29 1.15
C THR A 204 4.81 -1.05 2.39
N SER A 205 3.91 -1.71 3.14
CA SER A 205 4.27 -2.55 4.29
C SER A 205 5.13 -3.76 3.90
N CYS A 206 5.05 -4.21 2.66
CA CYS A 206 5.85 -5.32 2.14
C CYS A 206 7.35 -5.02 2.18
N LYS A 207 7.75 -3.73 2.07
CA LYS A 207 9.15 -3.31 2.19
C LYS A 207 9.73 -3.74 3.53
N ASP A 208 9.07 -3.38 4.63
CA ASP A 208 9.55 -3.72 5.97
C ASP A 208 9.36 -5.20 6.29
N LEU A 209 8.19 -5.75 5.94
CA LEU A 209 7.82 -7.14 6.24
C LEU A 209 8.81 -8.12 5.59
N TYR A 210 8.95 -8.08 4.27
CA TYR A 210 9.74 -9.07 3.56
C TYR A 210 11.24 -8.84 3.69
N GLN A 211 11.73 -7.59 3.87
CA GLN A 211 13.13 -7.34 4.19
C GLN A 211 13.51 -7.90 5.55
N THR A 212 12.65 -7.72 6.57
CA THR A 212 12.86 -8.30 7.90
C THR A 212 12.97 -9.81 7.82
N LEU A 213 12.01 -10.46 7.15
CA LEU A 213 11.96 -11.93 7.03
C LEU A 213 13.14 -12.49 6.24
N LYS A 214 13.55 -11.82 5.15
CA LYS A 214 14.67 -12.25 4.30
C LYS A 214 16.02 -12.13 4.99
N LEU A 215 16.28 -10.96 5.56
CA LEU A 215 17.60 -10.61 6.07
C LEU A 215 17.85 -11.17 7.49
N GLY A 216 16.80 -11.39 8.25
CA GLY A 216 16.92 -11.59 9.69
C GLY A 216 17.15 -10.26 10.42
N ALA A 217 16.62 -9.18 9.87
CA ALA A 217 16.60 -7.85 10.48
C ALA A 217 15.53 -7.78 11.58
N THR A 218 15.40 -6.64 12.25
CA THR A 218 14.34 -6.39 13.22
C THR A 218 13.38 -5.34 12.68
N CYS A 219 12.08 -5.47 12.92
CA CYS A 219 11.08 -4.46 12.56
C CYS A 219 10.28 -4.02 13.80
N VAL A 220 10.25 -2.72 14.04
CA VAL A 220 9.43 -2.08 15.07
C VAL A 220 8.15 -1.57 14.43
N LEU A 221 7.00 -2.10 14.83
CA LEU A 221 5.69 -1.68 14.37
C LEU A 221 5.27 -0.41 15.14
N LEU A 222 5.51 0.76 14.55
CA LEU A 222 5.28 2.04 15.21
C LEU A 222 3.78 2.31 15.39
N GLU A 223 3.38 2.80 16.55
CA GLU A 223 1.98 3.13 16.84
C GLU A 223 1.48 4.25 15.94
N LYS A 224 0.25 4.09 15.40
CA LYS A 224 -0.40 5.07 14.51
C LYS A 224 -0.44 6.48 15.08
N LYS A 225 -0.59 6.63 16.41
CA LYS A 225 -0.65 7.94 17.08
C LYS A 225 0.62 8.78 16.89
N PHE A 226 1.79 8.14 16.73
CA PHE A 226 3.05 8.87 16.56
C PHE A 226 3.10 9.65 15.24
N PHE A 227 2.42 9.17 14.19
CA PHE A 227 2.40 9.86 12.90
C PHE A 227 1.58 11.16 12.90
N ALA A 228 0.75 11.39 13.91
CA ALA A 228 0.12 12.70 14.17
C ALA A 228 0.97 13.61 15.09
N LEU A 229 2.05 13.10 15.66
CA LEU A 229 2.88 13.75 16.67
C LEU A 229 4.36 13.62 16.29
N PRO A 230 4.89 14.39 15.32
CA PRO A 230 6.21 14.18 14.71
C PRO A 230 7.37 14.12 15.70
N LEU A 231 7.35 14.92 16.76
CA LEU A 231 8.40 14.86 17.77
C LEU A 231 8.43 13.50 18.50
N PHE A 232 7.24 12.97 18.85
CA PHE A 232 7.14 11.66 19.50
C PHE A 232 7.53 10.54 18.52
N LEU A 233 7.25 10.71 17.22
CA LEU A 233 7.70 9.79 16.19
C LEU A 233 9.22 9.71 16.15
N LEU A 234 9.92 10.86 16.05
CA LEU A 234 11.38 10.89 16.02
C LEU A 234 12.00 10.34 17.30
N GLN A 235 11.40 10.65 18.46
CA GLN A 235 11.82 10.07 19.75
C GLN A 235 11.61 8.54 19.81
N ALA A 236 10.56 8.02 19.18
CA ALA A 236 10.34 6.59 19.09
C ALA A 236 11.39 5.92 18.19
N LEU A 237 11.72 6.52 17.04
CA LEU A 237 12.81 6.04 16.18
C LEU A 237 14.13 5.97 16.94
N ASP A 238 14.47 7.02 17.68
CA ASP A 238 15.71 7.10 18.44
C ASP A 238 15.75 6.06 19.57
N ARG A 239 14.66 5.97 20.36
CA ARG A 239 14.52 5.01 21.46
C ARG A 239 14.68 3.56 21.02
N HIS A 240 14.13 3.21 19.86
CA HIS A 240 14.19 1.85 19.34
C HIS A 240 15.43 1.58 18.47
N GLY A 241 16.30 2.57 18.29
CA GLY A 241 17.51 2.44 17.49
C GLY A 241 17.20 2.15 16.02
N VAL A 242 16.12 2.74 15.49
CA VAL A 242 15.69 2.53 14.09
C VAL A 242 16.77 3.03 13.14
N THR A 243 17.22 2.14 12.24
CA THR A 243 18.27 2.43 11.24
C THR A 243 17.69 2.75 9.87
N ALA A 244 16.51 2.21 9.56
CA ALA A 244 15.87 2.36 8.26
C ALA A 244 14.36 2.58 8.37
N VAL A 245 13.82 3.41 7.49
CA VAL A 245 12.38 3.66 7.37
C VAL A 245 11.92 3.60 5.92
N ASN A 246 10.75 2.99 5.69
CA ASN A 246 10.06 2.95 4.39
C ASN A 246 8.70 3.64 4.56
N TRP A 247 8.66 4.94 4.28
CA TRP A 247 7.52 5.78 4.64
C TRP A 247 6.76 6.34 3.44
N ALA A 248 5.49 6.65 3.65
CA ALA A 248 4.75 7.52 2.77
C ALA A 248 5.34 8.94 2.82
N THR A 249 5.32 9.63 1.66
CA THR A 249 5.84 10.99 1.50
C THR A 249 5.22 11.99 2.49
N SER A 250 3.93 11.83 2.81
CA SER A 250 3.23 12.69 3.79
C SER A 250 3.84 12.60 5.20
N ALA A 251 4.22 11.41 5.67
CA ALA A 251 4.86 11.26 6.98
C ALA A 251 6.26 11.90 7.01
N PHE A 252 7.02 11.73 5.93
CA PHE A 252 8.33 12.36 5.75
C PHE A 252 8.24 13.90 5.74
N HIS A 253 7.27 14.47 4.99
CA HIS A 253 7.04 15.91 4.93
C HIS A 253 6.60 16.46 6.28
N LEU A 254 5.67 15.79 6.98
CA LEU A 254 5.17 16.21 8.28
C LEU A 254 6.27 16.27 9.33
N ALA A 255 7.14 15.26 9.38
CA ALA A 255 8.26 15.26 10.32
C ALA A 255 9.23 16.42 10.05
N ALA A 256 9.48 16.76 8.77
CA ALA A 256 10.34 17.89 8.40
C ALA A 256 9.68 19.24 8.69
N SER A 257 8.42 19.45 8.26
CA SER A 257 7.75 20.76 8.34
C SER A 257 7.34 21.17 9.73
N SER A 258 7.25 20.24 10.67
CA SER A 258 6.79 20.51 12.05
C SER A 258 7.87 21.12 12.96
N GLY A 259 9.11 21.27 12.51
CA GLY A 259 10.26 21.66 13.35
C GLY A 259 10.72 20.56 14.32
N ALA A 260 10.20 19.33 14.20
CA ALA A 260 10.57 18.22 15.09
C ALA A 260 12.04 17.80 14.92
N LEU A 261 12.58 17.89 13.69
CA LEU A 261 13.98 17.58 13.39
C LEU A 261 14.99 18.50 14.09
N GLU A 262 14.60 19.72 14.43
CA GLU A 262 15.44 20.65 15.21
C GLU A 262 15.53 20.26 16.70
N ARG A 263 14.55 19.47 17.17
CA ARG A 263 14.39 19.10 18.58
C ARG A 263 14.83 17.67 18.88
N CYS A 264 14.73 16.79 17.88
CA CYS A 264 15.09 15.38 18.00
C CYS A 264 15.58 14.86 16.66
N VAL A 265 16.82 14.38 16.62
CA VAL A 265 17.45 13.72 15.48
C VAL A 265 17.68 12.26 15.85
N PRO A 266 17.04 11.28 15.17
CA PRO A 266 17.28 9.87 15.47
C PRO A 266 18.72 9.46 15.14
N HIS A 267 19.51 9.13 16.14
CA HIS A 267 20.97 8.93 16.01
C HIS A 267 21.36 7.71 15.17
N ALA A 268 20.52 6.67 15.17
CA ALA A 268 20.78 5.42 14.45
C ALA A 268 20.29 5.45 13.00
N LEU A 269 19.43 6.41 12.61
CA LEU A 269 18.77 6.44 11.29
C LEU A 269 19.80 6.70 10.20
N ARG A 270 19.88 5.79 9.22
CA ARG A 270 20.83 5.84 8.10
C ARG A 270 20.17 5.74 6.73
N LYS A 271 18.99 5.14 6.63
CA LYS A 271 18.31 4.91 5.36
C LYS A 271 16.87 5.39 5.42
N ILE A 272 16.50 6.27 4.52
CA ILE A 272 15.16 6.88 4.45
C ILE A 272 14.63 6.66 3.05
N VAL A 273 13.69 5.75 2.91
CA VAL A 273 12.99 5.46 1.66
C VAL A 273 11.61 6.10 1.71
N VAL A 274 11.29 6.88 0.68
CA VAL A 274 10.05 7.65 0.61
C VAL A 274 9.36 7.37 -0.71
N GLY A 275 8.05 7.24 -0.70
CA GLY A 275 7.26 7.03 -1.91
C GLY A 275 5.77 7.25 -1.70
N GLY A 276 5.03 7.13 -2.80
CA GLY A 276 3.57 7.20 -2.77
C GLY A 276 3.02 8.55 -3.23
N GLU A 277 3.73 9.66 -3.08
CA GLU A 277 3.31 11.00 -3.49
C GLU A 277 4.49 11.78 -4.06
N ALA A 278 4.23 12.94 -4.68
CA ALA A 278 5.30 13.80 -5.18
C ALA A 278 6.19 14.30 -4.03
N LEU A 279 7.47 13.99 -4.12
CA LEU A 279 8.46 14.39 -3.13
C LEU A 279 8.91 15.83 -3.39
N GLN A 280 8.90 16.67 -2.35
CA GLN A 280 9.31 18.06 -2.45
C GLN A 280 10.75 18.24 -2.00
N ALA A 281 11.58 18.90 -2.83
CA ALA A 281 13.00 19.09 -2.61
C ALA A 281 13.33 19.82 -1.29
N ARG A 282 12.53 20.80 -0.89
CA ARG A 282 12.71 21.52 0.38
C ARG A 282 12.74 20.59 1.60
N TYR A 283 11.88 19.56 1.63
CA TYR A 283 11.86 18.59 2.74
C TYR A 283 13.02 17.60 2.67
N VAL A 284 13.43 17.20 1.47
CA VAL A 284 14.68 16.44 1.27
C VAL A 284 15.87 17.20 1.83
N ASN A 285 15.97 18.50 1.55
CA ASN A 285 17.04 19.35 2.05
C ASN A 285 17.00 19.50 3.58
N MET A 286 15.80 19.57 4.20
CA MET A 286 15.66 19.62 5.66
C MET A 286 16.20 18.34 6.32
N TRP A 287 15.81 17.17 5.81
CA TRP A 287 16.29 15.89 6.31
C TRP A 287 17.81 15.73 6.10
N LYS A 288 18.36 16.10 4.94
CA LYS A 288 19.81 16.06 4.68
C LYS A 288 20.61 16.98 5.59
N ARG A 289 20.04 18.14 5.96
CA ARG A 289 20.68 19.00 6.97
C ARG A 289 20.64 18.39 8.37
N ALA A 290 19.54 17.77 8.75
CA ALA A 290 19.36 17.17 10.07
C ALA A 290 20.18 15.87 10.23
N ILE A 291 20.24 15.02 9.21
CA ILE A 291 20.96 13.75 9.19
C ILE A 291 21.80 13.66 7.90
N PRO A 292 22.97 14.33 7.84
CA PRO A 292 23.80 14.36 6.61
C PRO A 292 24.26 12.98 6.15
N GLU A 293 24.44 12.06 7.08
CA GLU A 293 24.89 10.66 6.85
C GLU A 293 23.77 9.74 6.32
N ALA A 294 22.50 10.18 6.34
CA ALA A 294 21.42 9.35 5.87
C ALA A 294 21.33 9.32 4.35
N GLU A 295 21.22 8.14 3.81
CA GLU A 295 20.88 7.88 2.42
C GLU A 295 19.39 8.03 2.22
N LEU A 296 18.99 8.87 1.26
CA LEU A 296 17.59 9.15 0.93
C LEU A 296 17.26 8.57 -0.44
N TYR A 297 16.10 7.91 -0.53
CA TYR A 297 15.61 7.30 -1.74
C TYR A 297 14.18 7.75 -2.03
N ASN A 298 13.92 8.16 -3.28
CA ASN A 298 12.57 8.39 -3.79
C ASN A 298 12.13 7.18 -4.59
N MET A 299 10.94 6.65 -4.29
CA MET A 299 10.38 5.49 -4.97
C MET A 299 9.01 5.77 -5.54
N TYR A 300 8.72 5.14 -6.65
CA TYR A 300 7.45 5.26 -7.34
C TYR A 300 6.96 3.88 -7.81
N GLY A 301 5.69 3.61 -7.57
CA GLY A 301 4.97 2.48 -8.12
C GLY A 301 3.51 2.49 -7.72
N PRO A 302 2.61 2.00 -8.58
CA PRO A 302 1.28 1.58 -8.19
C PRO A 302 1.31 0.15 -7.66
N THR A 303 0.32 -0.25 -6.89
CA THR A 303 0.19 -1.60 -6.31
C THR A 303 0.21 -2.69 -7.39
N GLU A 304 -0.28 -2.38 -8.59
CA GLU A 304 -0.29 -3.26 -9.76
C GLU A 304 1.11 -3.59 -10.31
N THR A 305 2.16 -2.94 -9.80
CA THR A 305 3.57 -3.19 -10.16
C THR A 305 4.42 -3.67 -8.97
N THR A 306 3.76 -4.23 -7.95
CA THR A 306 4.38 -4.76 -6.73
C THR A 306 5.21 -3.72 -6.00
N VAL A 307 4.54 -2.79 -5.34
CA VAL A 307 5.04 -1.70 -4.50
C VAL A 307 5.71 -0.58 -5.31
N ASP A 308 6.90 -0.81 -5.89
CA ASP A 308 7.63 0.20 -6.64
C ASP A 308 8.18 -0.37 -7.95
N CYS A 309 8.12 0.41 -9.03
CA CYS A 309 8.67 0.08 -10.33
C CYS A 309 9.75 1.05 -10.80
N ALA A 310 9.90 2.18 -10.10
CA ALA A 310 10.97 3.15 -10.33
C ALA A 310 11.56 3.65 -9.02
N ALA A 311 12.84 4.02 -9.05
CA ALA A 311 13.55 4.51 -7.88
C ALA A 311 14.67 5.49 -8.23
N LEU A 312 14.98 6.36 -7.27
CA LEU A 312 16.10 7.31 -7.33
C LEU A 312 16.81 7.38 -5.98
N HIS A 313 18.12 7.17 -5.97
CA HIS A 313 18.97 7.53 -4.84
C HIS A 313 19.28 9.03 -4.90
N LEU A 314 18.88 9.78 -3.87
CA LEU A 314 19.01 11.23 -3.80
C LEU A 314 20.41 11.63 -3.31
N THR A 315 21.40 11.54 -4.18
CA THR A 315 22.84 11.73 -3.82
C THR A 315 23.30 13.18 -3.81
N ARG A 316 22.54 14.12 -4.40
CA ARG A 316 22.90 15.55 -4.49
C ARG A 316 21.95 16.45 -3.70
N ALA A 317 22.33 17.70 -3.55
CA ALA A 317 21.42 18.75 -3.12
C ALA A 317 20.50 19.17 -4.28
N TYR A 318 19.29 19.59 -3.95
CA TYR A 318 18.28 20.09 -4.88
C TYR A 318 17.94 21.54 -4.51
N ARG A 319 17.55 22.36 -5.49
CA ARG A 319 16.90 23.64 -5.16
C ARG A 319 15.52 23.33 -4.57
N ASP A 320 15.03 24.18 -3.68
CA ASP A 320 13.76 23.93 -2.96
C ASP A 320 12.52 23.84 -3.90
N ASP A 321 12.63 24.49 -5.07
CA ASP A 321 11.61 24.48 -6.14
C ASP A 321 11.86 23.44 -7.24
N GLU A 322 12.95 22.70 -7.14
CA GLU A 322 13.34 21.72 -8.17
C GLU A 322 12.44 20.46 -8.09
N PRO A 323 11.88 20.02 -9.23
CA PRO A 323 11.11 18.77 -9.25
C PRO A 323 12.02 17.56 -9.01
N ILE A 324 11.65 16.71 -8.07
CA ILE A 324 12.35 15.45 -7.81
C ILE A 324 11.83 14.41 -8.80
N PRO A 325 12.69 13.75 -9.60
CA PRO A 325 12.26 12.68 -10.50
C PRO A 325 11.79 11.45 -9.74
N ILE A 326 10.93 10.66 -10.36
CA ILE A 326 10.57 9.32 -9.86
C ILE A 326 11.70 8.30 -10.10
N GLY A 327 12.72 8.69 -10.86
CA GLY A 327 13.94 7.91 -11.05
C GLY A 327 13.93 7.06 -12.32
N LYS A 328 14.58 5.89 -12.24
CA LYS A 328 14.72 4.92 -13.32
C LYS A 328 14.03 3.62 -12.94
N ALA A 329 13.78 2.75 -13.93
CA ALA A 329 13.17 1.45 -13.70
C ALA A 329 13.96 0.61 -12.68
N CYS A 330 13.24 -0.09 -11.81
CA CYS A 330 13.79 -1.13 -10.94
C CYS A 330 14.34 -2.29 -11.77
N ARG A 331 15.21 -3.11 -11.18
CA ARG A 331 15.70 -4.35 -11.84
C ARG A 331 14.52 -5.21 -12.29
N ASN A 332 14.63 -5.82 -13.45
CA ASN A 332 13.60 -6.66 -14.08
C ASN A 332 12.28 -5.92 -14.41
N MET A 333 12.29 -4.58 -14.33
CA MET A 333 11.20 -3.72 -14.77
C MET A 333 11.65 -2.83 -15.91
N GLN A 334 10.72 -2.41 -16.75
CA GLN A 334 10.94 -1.40 -17.78
C GLN A 334 9.80 -0.38 -17.74
N LEU A 335 10.17 0.89 -17.87
CA LEU A 335 9.25 2.01 -18.01
C LEU A 335 9.20 2.44 -19.48
N LEU A 336 8.02 2.65 -19.99
CA LEU A 336 7.74 3.13 -21.35
C LEU A 336 6.78 4.31 -21.28
N LEU A 337 6.93 5.27 -22.17
CA LEU A 337 5.96 6.37 -22.31
C LEU A 337 5.20 6.17 -23.62
N LEU A 338 3.88 5.96 -23.54
CA LEU A 338 3.02 5.82 -24.69
C LEU A 338 2.18 7.08 -24.93
N LYS A 339 2.14 7.52 -26.19
CA LYS A 339 1.23 8.59 -26.66
C LYS A 339 -0.20 8.03 -26.81
N ASP A 340 -1.14 8.91 -27.13
CA ASP A 340 -2.56 8.52 -27.34
C ASP A 340 -2.76 7.55 -28.51
N ASP A 341 -1.89 7.60 -29.52
CA ASP A 341 -1.86 6.69 -30.65
C ASP A 341 -1.09 5.39 -30.38
N LEU A 342 -0.69 5.15 -29.14
CA LEU A 342 0.11 4.02 -28.66
C LEU A 342 1.53 3.95 -29.21
N SER A 343 2.02 4.98 -29.92
CA SER A 343 3.44 5.10 -30.27
C SER A 343 4.28 5.47 -29.03
N GLU A 344 5.56 5.11 -29.05
CA GLU A 344 6.49 5.48 -27.99
C GLU A 344 6.81 6.99 -28.04
N ALA A 345 6.78 7.66 -26.90
CA ALA A 345 7.21 9.04 -26.77
C ALA A 345 8.75 9.12 -26.75
N ALA A 346 9.30 10.05 -27.54
CA ALA A 346 10.73 10.31 -27.51
C ALA A 346 11.15 11.01 -26.19
N PRO A 347 12.43 10.98 -25.82
CA PRO A 347 12.95 11.76 -24.69
C PRO A 347 12.56 13.23 -24.80
N GLY A 348 12.01 13.82 -23.75
CA GLY A 348 11.47 15.17 -23.72
C GLY A 348 9.98 15.27 -24.10
N GLU A 349 9.40 14.26 -24.72
CA GLU A 349 7.96 14.21 -24.99
C GLU A 349 7.19 13.62 -23.80
N THR A 350 5.95 14.07 -23.63
CA THR A 350 5.03 13.54 -22.61
C THR A 350 4.29 12.33 -23.14
N GLY A 351 4.16 11.31 -22.28
CA GLY A 351 3.35 10.12 -22.56
C GLY A 351 2.73 9.54 -21.29
N GLU A 352 1.80 8.61 -21.44
CA GLU A 352 1.31 7.79 -20.33
C GLU A 352 2.41 6.82 -19.92
N LEU A 353 2.75 6.81 -18.63
CA LEU A 353 3.73 5.89 -18.09
C LEU A 353 3.15 4.48 -18.07
N CYS A 354 3.80 3.58 -18.80
CA CYS A 354 3.48 2.17 -18.86
C CYS A 354 4.63 1.34 -18.28
N VAL A 355 4.30 0.23 -17.68
CA VAL A 355 5.26 -0.62 -16.96
C VAL A 355 5.18 -2.05 -17.45
N ARG A 356 6.33 -2.70 -17.68
CA ARG A 356 6.43 -4.15 -17.91
C ARG A 356 7.51 -4.76 -17.03
N GLY A 357 7.39 -6.05 -16.77
CA GLY A 357 8.41 -6.80 -16.04
C GLY A 357 7.83 -7.80 -15.04
N SER A 358 8.75 -8.38 -14.25
CA SER A 358 8.45 -9.43 -13.26
C SER A 358 7.56 -8.97 -12.10
N GLY A 359 7.54 -7.67 -11.80
CA GLY A 359 6.73 -7.08 -10.73
C GLY A 359 5.27 -6.82 -11.11
N LEU A 360 4.83 -7.12 -12.34
CA LEU A 360 3.42 -6.93 -12.70
C LEU A 360 2.51 -7.86 -11.90
N ALA A 361 1.39 -7.30 -11.42
CA ALA A 361 0.29 -8.08 -10.87
C ALA A 361 -0.27 -9.06 -11.91
N ALA A 362 -0.86 -10.16 -11.45
CA ALA A 362 -1.59 -11.09 -12.32
C ALA A 362 -2.88 -10.47 -12.90
N GLY A 363 -3.31 -9.33 -12.36
CA GLY A 363 -4.49 -8.58 -12.74
C GLY A 363 -5.38 -8.24 -11.55
N TYR A 364 -6.62 -7.86 -11.84
CA TYR A 364 -7.64 -7.60 -10.84
C TYR A 364 -8.46 -8.86 -10.57
N PHE A 365 -8.62 -9.20 -9.31
CA PHE A 365 -9.31 -10.41 -8.87
C PHE A 365 -10.77 -10.42 -9.33
N ALA A 366 -11.16 -11.48 -10.04
CA ALA A 366 -12.50 -11.69 -10.59
C ALA A 366 -13.03 -10.54 -11.48
N ASP A 367 -12.13 -9.75 -12.10
CA ASP A 367 -12.49 -8.63 -12.97
C ASP A 367 -11.63 -8.64 -14.25
N ALA A 368 -11.99 -9.51 -15.18
CA ALA A 368 -11.27 -9.68 -16.44
C ALA A 368 -11.39 -8.44 -17.34
N GLU A 369 -12.51 -7.72 -17.29
CA GLU A 369 -12.74 -6.52 -18.10
C GLU A 369 -11.75 -5.41 -17.70
N LYS A 370 -11.69 -5.06 -16.40
CA LYS A 370 -10.72 -4.08 -15.90
C LYS A 370 -9.28 -4.56 -16.08
N THR A 371 -9.03 -5.86 -15.91
CA THR A 371 -7.69 -6.44 -16.13
C THR A 371 -7.26 -6.18 -17.58
N ASN A 372 -8.07 -6.53 -18.56
CA ASN A 372 -7.74 -6.35 -19.97
C ASN A 372 -7.65 -4.87 -20.39
N ALA A 373 -8.37 -3.98 -19.72
CA ALA A 373 -8.29 -2.54 -19.98
C ALA A 373 -6.99 -1.91 -19.45
N ALA A 374 -6.46 -2.41 -18.33
CA ALA A 374 -5.27 -1.86 -17.68
C ALA A 374 -3.97 -2.61 -18.06
N PHE A 375 -4.04 -3.91 -18.28
CA PHE A 375 -2.91 -4.78 -18.65
C PHE A 375 -3.05 -5.15 -20.12
N ILE A 376 -2.43 -4.36 -20.99
CA ILE A 376 -2.57 -4.48 -22.45
C ILE A 376 -1.40 -5.23 -23.07
N GLN A 377 -1.60 -5.80 -24.27
CA GLN A 377 -0.49 -6.23 -25.10
C GLN A 377 0.40 -5.04 -25.43
N ASN A 378 1.71 -5.19 -25.29
CA ASN A 378 2.67 -4.16 -25.66
C ASN A 378 2.55 -3.84 -27.16
N PRO A 379 2.14 -2.62 -27.53
CA PRO A 379 1.97 -2.26 -28.94
C PRO A 379 3.30 -2.21 -29.71
N LEU A 380 4.42 -2.08 -28.99
CA LEU A 380 5.78 -2.06 -29.56
C LEU A 380 6.33 -3.48 -29.77
N CYS A 381 5.66 -4.51 -29.26
CA CYS A 381 6.07 -5.92 -29.36
C CYS A 381 4.86 -6.81 -29.69
N PRO A 382 4.42 -6.87 -30.96
CA PRO A 382 3.25 -7.65 -31.35
C PRO A 382 3.50 -9.15 -31.52
N ASP A 383 4.77 -9.58 -31.61
CA ASP A 383 5.16 -10.92 -32.08
C ASP A 383 4.98 -12.02 -31.03
N TYR A 384 4.94 -11.67 -29.75
CA TYR A 384 4.71 -12.58 -28.63
C TYR A 384 3.96 -11.87 -27.51
N ARG A 385 3.48 -12.65 -26.54
CA ARG A 385 2.78 -12.08 -25.37
C ARG A 385 3.74 -11.30 -24.50
N ASP A 386 3.64 -9.98 -24.57
CA ASP A 386 4.36 -9.01 -23.75
C ASP A 386 3.35 -8.03 -23.15
N ILE A 387 3.22 -8.00 -21.85
CA ILE A 387 2.15 -7.24 -21.18
C ILE A 387 2.70 -5.95 -20.59
N LEU A 388 2.01 -4.86 -20.85
CA LEU A 388 2.20 -3.56 -20.22
C LEU A 388 1.06 -3.27 -19.26
N TYR A 389 1.37 -2.77 -18.09
CA TYR A 389 0.42 -2.12 -17.21
C TYR A 389 0.38 -0.62 -17.53
N ARG A 390 -0.80 -0.09 -17.81
CA ARG A 390 -1.07 1.33 -18.00
C ARG A 390 -1.35 1.97 -16.66
N THR A 391 -0.49 2.90 -16.22
CA THR A 391 -0.59 3.48 -14.87
C THR A 391 -1.67 4.56 -14.75
N GLY A 392 -2.04 5.20 -15.86
CA GLY A 392 -2.83 6.43 -15.89
C GLY A 392 -2.03 7.68 -15.47
N ASP A 393 -0.75 7.55 -15.20
CA ASP A 393 0.14 8.65 -14.86
C ASP A 393 0.83 9.20 -16.12
N MET A 394 0.81 10.52 -16.31
CA MET A 394 1.54 11.21 -17.36
C MET A 394 2.93 11.54 -16.86
N ALA A 395 3.93 11.24 -17.67
CA ALA A 395 5.33 11.47 -17.32
C ALA A 395 6.14 11.93 -18.54
N VAL A 396 7.36 12.38 -18.28
CA VAL A 396 8.37 12.74 -19.29
C VAL A 396 9.70 12.13 -18.88
N GLN A 397 10.43 11.56 -19.83
CA GLN A 397 11.83 11.19 -19.62
C GLN A 397 12.72 12.35 -20.07
N ARG A 398 13.61 12.82 -19.19
CA ARG A 398 14.54 13.90 -19.51
C ARG A 398 15.93 13.37 -19.93
N GLU A 399 16.79 14.28 -20.36
CA GLU A 399 18.17 13.98 -20.83
C GLU A 399 19.04 13.25 -19.79
N ASP A 400 18.76 13.42 -18.49
CA ASP A 400 19.43 12.70 -17.40
C ASP A 400 18.99 11.21 -17.30
N GLY A 401 18.07 10.79 -18.17
CA GLY A 401 17.52 9.46 -18.24
C GLY A 401 16.52 9.14 -17.14
N ASN A 402 16.20 10.10 -16.27
CA ASN A 402 15.17 9.92 -15.25
C ASN A 402 13.78 10.24 -15.78
N PHE A 403 12.78 9.58 -15.20
CA PHE A 403 11.38 9.87 -15.43
C PHE A 403 10.88 10.88 -14.40
N TYR A 404 10.06 11.81 -14.87
CA TYR A 404 9.42 12.85 -14.06
C TYR A 404 7.91 12.70 -14.17
N PHE A 405 7.25 12.52 -13.04
CA PHE A 405 5.80 12.54 -12.96
C PHE A 405 5.28 13.95 -13.24
N LEU A 406 4.22 14.06 -14.01
CA LEU A 406 3.59 15.34 -14.36
C LEU A 406 2.19 15.47 -13.74
N ALA A 407 1.31 14.53 -14.04
CA ALA A 407 -0.09 14.58 -13.62
C ALA A 407 -0.74 13.20 -13.73
N ARG A 408 -1.94 13.05 -13.20
CA ARG A 408 -2.81 11.91 -13.49
C ARG A 408 -3.78 12.24 -14.63
N ARG A 409 -4.06 11.23 -15.45
CA ARG A 409 -5.03 11.29 -16.54
C ARG A 409 -6.47 11.19 -16.03
N ASP A 410 -6.67 10.54 -14.91
CA ASP A 410 -7.96 10.29 -14.24
C ASP A 410 -8.14 11.14 -12.97
N GLY A 411 -9.29 10.99 -12.31
CA GLY A 411 -9.61 11.68 -11.07
C GLY A 411 -9.03 11.04 -9.80
N GLN A 412 -8.10 10.09 -9.94
CA GLN A 412 -7.47 9.44 -8.80
C GLN A 412 -6.48 10.38 -8.12
N ILE A 413 -6.46 10.35 -6.80
CA ILE A 413 -5.55 11.15 -5.98
C ILE A 413 -4.71 10.26 -5.07
N LYS A 414 -3.61 10.81 -4.60
CA LYS A 414 -2.85 10.30 -3.46
C LYS A 414 -2.97 11.31 -2.32
N HIS A 415 -3.48 10.87 -1.17
CA HIS A 415 -3.72 11.73 -0.01
C HIS A 415 -3.31 11.00 1.26
N MET A 416 -2.40 11.58 2.03
CA MET A 416 -1.82 10.97 3.25
C MET A 416 -1.25 9.56 3.04
N GLY A 417 -0.67 9.29 1.87
CA GLY A 417 -0.15 7.98 1.47
C GLY A 417 -1.20 6.99 0.95
N TYR A 418 -2.46 7.38 0.91
CA TYR A 418 -3.57 6.55 0.41
C TYR A 418 -3.89 6.86 -1.05
N ARG A 419 -4.06 5.81 -1.85
CA ARG A 419 -4.60 5.92 -3.20
C ARG A 419 -6.12 5.98 -3.12
N ILE A 420 -6.71 7.09 -3.53
CA ILE A 420 -8.14 7.37 -3.40
C ILE A 420 -8.72 7.72 -4.76
N GLU A 421 -9.81 7.05 -5.13
CA GLU A 421 -10.67 7.42 -6.24
C GLU A 421 -11.74 8.39 -5.71
N LEU A 422 -11.72 9.63 -6.16
CA LEU A 422 -12.76 10.60 -5.79
C LEU A 422 -14.16 10.12 -6.17
N GLY A 423 -14.27 9.37 -7.27
CA GLY A 423 -15.53 8.74 -7.69
C GLY A 423 -16.10 7.73 -6.70
N GLU A 424 -15.26 7.06 -5.89
CA GLU A 424 -15.76 6.17 -4.82
C GLU A 424 -16.42 6.99 -3.70
N ILE A 425 -15.84 8.15 -3.36
CA ILE A 425 -16.45 9.07 -2.38
C ILE A 425 -17.78 9.61 -2.94
N GLU A 426 -17.80 10.02 -4.20
CA GLU A 426 -19.02 10.52 -4.86
C GLU A 426 -20.10 9.44 -4.92
N THR A 427 -19.75 8.20 -5.23
CA THR A 427 -20.70 7.08 -5.21
C THR A 427 -21.31 6.86 -3.82
N ALA A 428 -20.50 6.95 -2.77
CA ALA A 428 -20.99 6.86 -1.40
C ALA A 428 -21.87 8.06 -1.02
N LEU A 429 -21.55 9.27 -1.50
CA LEU A 429 -22.37 10.46 -1.33
C LEU A 429 -23.76 10.28 -1.96
N TYR A 430 -23.84 9.84 -3.22
CA TYR A 430 -25.11 9.64 -3.92
C TYR A 430 -25.99 8.53 -3.31
N SER A 431 -25.45 7.69 -2.44
CA SER A 431 -26.27 6.72 -1.67
C SER A 431 -26.97 7.33 -0.45
N VAL A 432 -26.71 8.60 -0.13
CA VAL A 432 -27.31 9.28 1.04
C VAL A 432 -28.63 9.91 0.67
N GLU A 433 -29.70 9.51 1.32
CA GLU A 433 -31.03 10.07 1.09
C GLU A 433 -31.07 11.57 1.39
N GLY A 434 -31.68 12.34 0.50
CA GLY A 434 -31.79 13.80 0.59
C GLY A 434 -30.61 14.56 -0.02
N LEU A 435 -29.60 13.87 -0.56
CA LEU A 435 -28.59 14.49 -1.43
C LEU A 435 -29.14 14.63 -2.84
N HIS A 436 -28.91 15.77 -3.48
CA HIS A 436 -29.31 16.01 -4.86
C HIS A 436 -28.13 15.88 -5.82
N ASP A 437 -27.03 16.60 -5.52
CA ASP A 437 -25.79 16.60 -6.28
C ASP A 437 -24.58 16.67 -5.37
N ALA A 438 -23.48 16.06 -5.78
CA ALA A 438 -22.20 16.18 -5.09
C ALA A 438 -21.03 15.98 -6.05
N VAL A 439 -19.92 16.63 -5.73
CA VAL A 439 -18.64 16.47 -6.40
C VAL A 439 -17.50 16.59 -5.40
N CYS A 440 -16.44 15.80 -5.61
CA CYS A 440 -15.24 15.89 -4.78
C CYS A 440 -14.06 16.38 -5.60
N PHE A 441 -13.22 17.21 -4.98
CA PHE A 441 -11.97 17.71 -5.51
C PHE A 441 -10.85 17.47 -4.51
N TYR A 442 -9.63 17.43 -5.03
CA TYR A 442 -8.45 17.42 -4.20
C TYR A 442 -7.71 18.75 -4.30
N ASP A 443 -7.55 19.41 -3.17
CA ASP A 443 -6.73 20.60 -3.01
C ASP A 443 -5.30 20.16 -2.67
N ALA A 444 -4.46 20.11 -3.69
CA ALA A 444 -3.07 19.67 -3.53
C ALA A 444 -2.20 20.66 -2.75
N MET A 445 -2.59 21.95 -2.68
CA MET A 445 -1.85 22.96 -1.91
C MET A 445 -2.08 22.80 -0.41
N ARG A 446 -3.31 22.45 -0.03
CA ARG A 446 -3.72 22.28 1.37
C ARG A 446 -3.72 20.83 1.81
N ASP A 447 -3.47 19.88 0.89
CA ASP A 447 -3.59 18.43 1.10
C ASP A 447 -4.97 18.05 1.67
N LYS A 448 -6.05 18.49 1.00
CA LYS A 448 -7.43 18.28 1.47
C LYS A 448 -8.36 17.76 0.37
N ILE A 449 -9.24 16.85 0.76
CA ILE A 449 -10.39 16.47 -0.05
C ILE A 449 -11.54 17.42 0.27
N VAL A 450 -12.03 18.14 -0.75
CA VAL A 450 -13.14 19.08 -0.66
C VAL A 450 -14.37 18.45 -1.30
N CYS A 451 -15.46 18.36 -0.57
CA CYS A 451 -16.77 17.92 -1.04
C CYS A 451 -17.69 19.13 -1.21
N VAL A 452 -18.14 19.39 -2.42
CA VAL A 452 -19.17 20.41 -2.70
C VAL A 452 -20.48 19.67 -2.99
N TYR A 453 -21.58 20.05 -2.30
CA TYR A 453 -22.83 19.31 -2.41
C TYR A 453 -24.06 20.22 -2.36
N ALA A 454 -25.18 19.73 -2.93
CA ALA A 454 -26.50 20.32 -2.81
C ALA A 454 -27.49 19.26 -2.33
N GLY A 455 -28.44 19.67 -1.50
CA GLY A 455 -29.47 18.77 -0.97
C GLY A 455 -30.10 19.26 0.33
N ASN A 456 -31.04 18.48 0.85
CA ASN A 456 -31.81 18.81 2.07
C ASN A 456 -31.12 18.31 3.35
N LEU A 457 -29.80 18.07 3.29
CA LEU A 457 -28.99 17.56 4.40
C LEU A 457 -28.11 18.67 4.97
N ASP A 458 -27.86 18.62 6.28
CA ASP A 458 -26.76 19.36 6.90
C ASP A 458 -25.44 18.58 6.79
N THR A 459 -24.32 19.29 6.94
CA THR A 459 -22.97 18.74 6.83
C THR A 459 -22.71 17.61 7.83
N ASN A 460 -23.24 17.71 9.06
CA ASN A 460 -22.99 16.69 10.09
C ASN A 460 -23.68 15.37 9.75
N THR A 461 -24.91 15.43 9.26
CA THR A 461 -25.66 14.26 8.81
C THR A 461 -24.96 13.58 7.64
N LEU A 462 -24.49 14.36 6.65
CA LEU A 462 -23.74 13.84 5.51
C LEU A 462 -22.42 13.18 5.93
N ALA A 463 -21.63 13.87 6.75
CA ALA A 463 -20.37 13.35 7.27
C ALA A 463 -20.55 12.07 8.12
N LYS A 464 -21.62 11.99 8.91
CA LYS A 464 -21.96 10.78 9.68
C LYS A 464 -22.32 9.62 8.77
N ALA A 465 -23.10 9.84 7.72
CA ALA A 465 -23.45 8.82 6.74
C ALA A 465 -22.19 8.27 6.04
N LEU A 466 -21.30 9.15 5.59
CA LEU A 466 -20.03 8.73 4.95
C LEU A 466 -19.14 7.90 5.88
N ARG A 467 -19.09 8.20 7.18
CA ARG A 467 -18.28 7.42 8.15
C ARG A 467 -18.72 5.97 8.29
N THR A 468 -19.96 5.66 7.95
CA THR A 468 -20.46 4.27 7.95
C THR A 468 -20.16 3.52 6.67
N ALA A 469 -19.87 4.23 5.58
CA ALA A 469 -19.66 3.66 4.25
C ALA A 469 -18.18 3.60 3.84
N LEU A 470 -17.39 4.60 4.26
CA LEU A 470 -16.01 4.81 3.80
C LEU A 470 -15.00 4.71 4.96
N PRO A 471 -13.78 4.24 4.68
CA PRO A 471 -12.65 4.33 5.60
C PRO A 471 -12.34 5.80 5.95
N LYS A 472 -11.79 6.03 7.14
CA LYS A 472 -11.51 7.39 7.64
C LYS A 472 -10.65 8.25 6.72
N TYR A 473 -9.68 7.63 6.03
CA TYR A 473 -8.76 8.33 5.13
C TYR A 473 -9.42 8.83 3.83
N MET A 474 -10.61 8.33 3.49
CA MET A 474 -11.39 8.74 2.31
C MET A 474 -12.41 9.85 2.64
N LEU A 475 -12.59 10.18 3.91
CA LEU A 475 -13.58 11.19 4.29
C LEU A 475 -13.13 12.57 3.85
N PRO A 476 -14.00 13.39 3.21
CA PRO A 476 -13.68 14.76 2.89
C PRO A 476 -13.26 15.56 4.13
N ASN A 477 -12.27 16.42 3.96
CA ASN A 477 -11.76 17.31 5.00
C ASN A 477 -12.59 18.59 5.10
N VAL A 478 -13.17 19.02 3.96
CA VAL A 478 -13.98 20.22 3.82
C VAL A 478 -15.29 19.86 3.15
N TYR A 479 -16.38 20.42 3.63
CA TYR A 479 -17.72 20.26 3.08
C TYR A 479 -18.31 21.64 2.79
N GLU A 480 -18.66 21.88 1.53
CA GLU A 480 -19.25 23.13 1.04
C GLU A 480 -20.65 22.86 0.52
N LYS A 481 -21.67 23.46 1.17
CA LYS A 481 -23.06 23.32 0.77
C LYS A 481 -23.47 24.47 -0.14
N LEU A 482 -24.07 24.14 -1.28
CA LEU A 482 -24.68 25.10 -2.20
C LEU A 482 -26.19 24.83 -2.31
N GLU A 483 -26.95 25.83 -2.74
CA GLU A 483 -28.39 25.63 -3.07
C GLU A 483 -28.55 24.70 -4.26
N ALA A 484 -27.72 24.87 -5.29
CA ALA A 484 -27.61 24.00 -6.45
C ALA A 484 -26.19 24.01 -7.01
N LEU A 485 -25.74 22.90 -7.59
CA LEU A 485 -24.47 22.84 -8.30
C LEU A 485 -24.65 23.30 -9.74
N PRO A 486 -23.66 24.02 -10.32
CA PRO A 486 -23.71 24.44 -11.72
C PRO A 486 -23.61 23.24 -12.65
N HIS A 487 -24.40 23.29 -13.73
CA HIS A 487 -24.36 22.32 -14.81
C HIS A 487 -23.95 23.01 -16.12
N ASN A 488 -23.19 22.31 -16.94
CA ASN A 488 -22.81 22.80 -18.27
C ASN A 488 -23.99 22.74 -19.26
N ALA A 489 -23.76 23.25 -20.47
CA ALA A 489 -24.78 23.29 -21.53
C ALA A 489 -25.37 21.91 -21.90
N ASN A 490 -24.69 20.81 -21.56
CA ASN A 490 -25.14 19.45 -21.80
C ASN A 490 -25.85 18.81 -20.59
N GLY A 491 -26.15 19.59 -19.55
CA GLY A 491 -26.81 19.12 -18.33
C GLY A 491 -25.95 18.28 -17.41
N LYS A 492 -24.61 18.25 -17.60
CA LYS A 492 -23.66 17.59 -16.71
C LYS A 492 -23.09 18.60 -15.71
N LEU A 493 -22.76 18.14 -14.49
CA LEU A 493 -22.06 18.95 -13.48
C LEU A 493 -20.84 19.67 -14.09
N ASP A 494 -20.79 20.98 -13.91
CA ASP A 494 -19.66 21.80 -14.34
C ASP A 494 -18.53 21.75 -13.30
N ARG A 495 -17.76 20.65 -13.38
CA ARG A 495 -16.64 20.41 -12.47
C ARG A 495 -15.55 21.46 -12.61
N ALA A 496 -15.38 22.06 -13.79
CA ALA A 496 -14.34 23.06 -14.01
C ALA A 496 -14.66 24.36 -13.26
N ALA A 497 -15.89 24.87 -13.39
CA ALA A 497 -16.34 26.06 -12.67
C ALA A 497 -16.32 25.86 -11.14
N LEU A 498 -16.73 24.67 -10.67
CA LEU A 498 -16.68 24.35 -9.24
C LEU A 498 -15.23 24.26 -8.72
N LYS A 499 -14.33 23.64 -9.49
CA LYS A 499 -12.93 23.53 -9.15
C LYS A 499 -12.27 24.92 -9.04
N GLU A 500 -12.50 25.78 -10.00
CA GLU A 500 -12.00 27.15 -10.00
C GLU A 500 -12.50 27.93 -8.77
N ARG A 501 -13.80 27.83 -8.46
CA ARG A 501 -14.41 28.52 -7.32
C ARG A 501 -13.86 28.10 -5.96
N PHE A 502 -13.63 26.80 -5.75
CA PHE A 502 -13.30 26.26 -4.42
C PHE A 502 -11.83 25.92 -4.21
N LEU A 503 -11.01 25.81 -5.27
CA LEU A 503 -9.58 25.56 -5.15
C LEU A 503 -8.72 26.82 -5.37
N HIS A 504 -9.27 27.89 -5.94
CA HIS A 504 -8.55 29.15 -6.17
C HIS A 504 -9.11 30.34 -5.35
N ALA A 505 -10.16 30.12 -4.54
CA ALA A 505 -10.80 31.17 -3.76
C ALA A 505 -10.08 31.44 -2.45
N GLU A 506 -8.77 31.72 -2.46
CA GLU A 506 -8.03 32.42 -1.42
C GLU A 506 -6.58 32.58 -1.90
N GLY A 507 -6.35 33.64 -2.69
CA GLY A 507 -5.05 34.24 -2.95
C GLY A 507 -4.80 35.34 -1.92
#